data_8e8b0c877ddeea36fd78cf1469ede65b
#
_entry.id   8e8b0c877ddeea36fd78cf1469ede65b
#
_cell.length_a   1.000
_cell.length_b   1.000
_cell.length_c   1.000
_cell.angle_alpha   90.00
_cell.angle_beta   90.00
_cell.angle_gamma   90.00
#
_symmetry.space_group_name_H-M   'P 1'
#
loop_
_entity.id
_entity.type
_entity.pdbx_description
1 polymer ?
#
loop_
_entity_poly.entity_id
_entity_poly.type
_entity_poly.pdbx_seq_one_letter_code
_entity_poly.pdbx_strand_id
1 'polypeptide(L)'
;MISRRMFIQGACGYVLGVMSVGSYSCLLEPRWIEIKNISINVHALPKRFEGMTIAQLSDIHHCKYVPREFIKKCVRKVNALSPDIVALTGDFVYGSKEFISSVAEELSELKAKEGVFAVLGNHDNKDETTGALAEKGIRVLINEHIPLYRKKDYLFIAGVDDLWAGKLNIETTLNGTDDKPKILLCHNPDAIEKIKHTNVDFVMAGHTHGGQVCLPLYGPPVVYSKFGARYASGLFHEGKTIMYVNKGIGVSNFPIRFFARPEITLFTLQNSLQPV
;
A
#
# COMPACT_ATOMS: atom_id res chain seq x y z
N MET A 1 -7.17 -44.58 29.33
CA MET A 1 -5.75 -44.19 29.37
C MET A 1 -5.21 -44.10 27.94
N ILE A 2 -4.54 -43.01 27.59
CA ILE A 2 -3.87 -42.85 26.26
C ILE A 2 -2.64 -43.74 26.26
N SER A 3 -2.48 -44.60 25.27
CA SER A 3 -1.29 -45.45 25.14
C SER A 3 -0.05 -44.62 24.82
N ARG A 4 1.15 -45.07 25.25
CA ARG A 4 2.43 -44.41 24.95
C ARG A 4 2.60 -44.19 23.44
N ARG A 5 2.16 -45.14 22.60
CA ARG A 5 2.21 -45.01 21.14
C ARG A 5 1.31 -43.90 20.61
N MET A 6 0.07 -43.81 21.11
CA MET A 6 -0.85 -42.70 20.72
C MET A 6 -0.33 -41.34 21.16
N PHE A 7 0.27 -41.26 22.36
CA PHE A 7 0.89 -40.00 22.83
C PHE A 7 2.05 -39.58 21.92
N ILE A 8 2.96 -40.48 21.57
CA ILE A 8 4.08 -40.22 20.68
C ILE A 8 3.58 -39.78 19.29
N GLN A 9 2.62 -40.52 18.72
CA GLN A 9 2.04 -40.17 17.42
C GLN A 9 1.39 -38.80 17.43
N GLY A 10 0.65 -38.47 18.47
CA GLY A 10 0.04 -37.13 18.66
C GLY A 10 1.10 -36.05 18.79
N ALA A 11 2.14 -36.26 19.59
CA ALA A 11 3.25 -35.31 19.75
C ALA A 11 4.01 -35.07 18.41
N CYS A 12 4.32 -36.18 17.69
CA CYS A 12 4.96 -36.06 16.37
C CYS A 12 4.06 -35.30 15.37
N GLY A 13 2.76 -35.60 15.34
CA GLY A 13 1.80 -34.88 14.48
C GLY A 13 1.71 -33.39 14.81
N TYR A 14 1.69 -33.03 16.09
CA TYR A 14 1.71 -31.66 16.54
C TYR A 14 2.99 -30.90 16.09
N VAL A 15 4.16 -31.50 16.33
CA VAL A 15 5.45 -30.93 15.92
C VAL A 15 5.51 -30.72 14.41
N LEU A 16 5.11 -31.72 13.63
CA LEU A 16 5.05 -31.63 12.16
C LEU A 16 4.09 -30.51 11.71
N GLY A 17 2.93 -30.39 12.35
CA GLY A 17 1.96 -29.33 12.08
C GLY A 17 2.55 -27.93 12.33
N VAL A 18 3.17 -27.72 13.49
CA VAL A 18 3.82 -26.44 13.84
C VAL A 18 4.95 -26.12 12.86
N MET A 19 5.80 -27.08 12.53
CA MET A 19 6.87 -26.89 11.56
C MET A 19 6.35 -26.56 10.16
N SER A 20 5.26 -27.20 9.72
CA SER A 20 4.64 -26.93 8.42
C SER A 20 4.07 -25.52 8.36
N VAL A 21 3.33 -25.08 9.38
CA VAL A 21 2.80 -23.70 9.47
C VAL A 21 3.92 -22.68 9.54
N GLY A 22 4.95 -22.92 10.35
CA GLY A 22 6.12 -22.05 10.46
C GLY A 22 6.86 -21.92 9.12
N SER A 23 7.12 -23.04 8.43
CA SER A 23 7.77 -23.02 7.11
C SER A 23 6.92 -22.28 6.06
N TYR A 24 5.63 -22.53 6.03
CA TYR A 24 4.71 -21.83 5.14
C TYR A 24 4.77 -20.31 5.37
N SER A 25 4.64 -19.88 6.63
CA SER A 25 4.58 -18.47 7.01
C SER A 25 5.89 -17.72 6.77
N CYS A 26 7.05 -18.39 6.86
CA CYS A 26 8.36 -17.75 6.68
C CYS A 26 8.88 -17.85 5.23
N LEU A 27 8.61 -18.95 4.53
CA LEU A 27 9.27 -19.25 3.25
C LEU A 27 8.35 -19.08 2.04
N LEU A 28 7.07 -19.40 2.18
CA LEU A 28 6.13 -19.44 1.05
C LEU A 28 5.27 -18.18 1.00
N GLU A 29 4.51 -17.89 2.03
CA GLU A 29 3.53 -16.80 2.00
C GLU A 29 4.16 -15.42 1.76
N PRO A 30 5.32 -15.03 2.36
CA PRO A 30 5.94 -13.73 2.10
C PRO A 30 6.38 -13.52 0.64
N ARG A 31 6.44 -14.58 -0.16
CA ARG A 31 6.82 -14.54 -1.59
C ARG A 31 5.66 -14.80 -2.55
N TRP A 32 4.47 -15.05 -2.01
CA TRP A 32 3.27 -15.38 -2.78
C TRP A 32 2.41 -14.15 -3.02
N ILE A 33 2.82 -13.32 -3.99
CA ILE A 33 2.16 -12.07 -4.34
C ILE A 33 0.75 -12.32 -4.86
N GLU A 34 -0.22 -11.65 -4.25
CA GLU A 34 -1.60 -11.54 -4.67
C GLU A 34 -1.80 -10.29 -5.51
N ILE A 35 -2.52 -10.40 -6.64
CA ILE A 35 -2.96 -9.23 -7.42
C ILE A 35 -4.46 -9.08 -7.19
N LYS A 36 -4.88 -7.92 -6.69
CA LYS A 36 -6.30 -7.58 -6.53
C LYS A 36 -6.75 -6.56 -7.55
N ASN A 37 -7.92 -6.76 -8.11
CA ASN A 37 -8.58 -5.81 -9.00
C ASN A 37 -9.80 -5.25 -8.28
N ILE A 38 -9.88 -3.92 -8.16
CA ILE A 38 -10.91 -3.23 -7.39
C ILE A 38 -11.45 -2.05 -8.19
N SER A 39 -12.76 -1.98 -8.35
CA SER A 39 -13.42 -0.82 -8.93
C SER A 39 -13.71 0.21 -7.84
N ILE A 40 -13.37 1.48 -8.11
CA ILE A 40 -13.60 2.61 -7.20
C ILE A 40 -14.58 3.58 -7.87
N ASN A 41 -15.72 3.76 -7.22
CA ASN A 41 -16.74 4.72 -7.65
C ASN A 41 -16.36 6.12 -7.16
N VAL A 42 -15.94 6.98 -8.07
CA VAL A 42 -15.55 8.37 -7.79
C VAL A 42 -16.70 9.29 -8.22
N HIS A 43 -17.14 10.15 -7.30
CA HIS A 43 -18.22 11.09 -7.59
C HIS A 43 -17.77 12.13 -8.62
N ALA A 44 -18.66 12.44 -9.56
CA ALA A 44 -18.39 13.43 -10.63
C ALA A 44 -17.07 13.20 -11.40
N LEU A 45 -16.63 11.95 -11.52
CA LEU A 45 -15.45 11.59 -12.31
C LEU A 45 -15.65 12.04 -13.77
N PRO A 46 -14.76 12.86 -14.34
CA PRO A 46 -14.91 13.25 -15.73
C PRO A 46 -14.82 12.03 -16.65
N LYS A 47 -15.67 11.99 -17.68
CA LYS A 47 -15.81 10.84 -18.58
C LYS A 47 -14.48 10.31 -19.15
N ARG A 48 -13.49 11.18 -19.34
CA ARG A 48 -12.16 10.79 -19.86
C ARG A 48 -11.32 9.99 -18.89
N PHE A 49 -11.68 10.01 -17.61
CA PHE A 49 -11.00 9.24 -16.55
C PHE A 49 -11.75 7.94 -16.20
N GLU A 50 -12.93 7.72 -16.78
CA GLU A 50 -13.64 6.46 -16.59
C GLU A 50 -12.82 5.31 -17.21
N GLY A 51 -12.65 4.24 -16.43
CA GLY A 51 -11.77 3.12 -16.79
C GLY A 51 -10.28 3.37 -16.57
N MET A 52 -9.87 4.55 -16.05
CA MET A 52 -8.49 4.82 -15.67
C MET A 52 -8.01 3.83 -14.61
N THR A 53 -6.82 3.30 -14.80
CA THR A 53 -6.25 2.29 -13.90
C THR A 53 -5.09 2.84 -13.08
N ILE A 54 -5.05 2.48 -11.79
CA ILE A 54 -3.99 2.86 -10.84
C ILE A 54 -3.48 1.59 -10.17
N ALA A 55 -2.19 1.28 -10.33
CA ALA A 55 -1.55 0.19 -9.60
C ALA A 55 -0.93 0.73 -8.31
N GLN A 56 -1.27 0.13 -7.18
CA GLN A 56 -0.68 0.46 -5.88
C GLN A 56 0.36 -0.57 -5.47
N LEU A 57 1.54 -0.08 -5.10
CA LEU A 57 2.57 -0.77 -4.33
C LEU A 57 2.79 -0.02 -3.02
N SER A 58 2.94 -0.74 -1.93
CA SER A 58 3.15 -0.18 -0.59
C SER A 58 4.11 -1.02 0.22
N ASP A 59 4.73 -0.41 1.23
CA ASP A 59 5.46 -1.13 2.27
C ASP A 59 6.45 -2.13 1.66
N ILE A 60 7.35 -1.62 0.84
CA ILE A 60 8.34 -2.44 0.14
C ILE A 60 9.34 -3.02 1.12
N HIS A 61 9.75 -2.20 2.12
CA HIS A 61 10.66 -2.58 3.18
C HIS A 61 11.92 -3.30 2.66
N HIS A 62 12.56 -2.73 1.62
CA HIS A 62 13.79 -3.29 1.11
C HIS A 62 14.83 -3.41 2.21
N CYS A 63 15.28 -4.63 2.45
CA CYS A 63 16.22 -5.02 3.49
C CYS A 63 16.75 -6.43 3.18
N LYS A 64 17.56 -6.99 4.07
CA LYS A 64 18.10 -8.37 3.92
C LYS A 64 17.04 -9.46 3.73
N TYR A 65 15.79 -9.24 4.21
CA TYR A 65 14.69 -10.20 4.08
C TYR A 65 13.84 -9.98 2.82
N VAL A 66 13.88 -8.76 2.27
CA VAL A 66 13.17 -8.38 1.04
C VAL A 66 14.22 -8.03 -0.02
N PRO A 67 14.78 -9.01 -0.72
CA PRO A 67 15.87 -8.81 -1.66
C PRO A 67 15.40 -8.13 -2.95
N ARG A 68 16.36 -7.50 -3.68
CA ARG A 68 16.13 -6.83 -4.97
C ARG A 68 15.35 -7.69 -5.97
N GLU A 69 15.66 -8.99 -6.05
CA GLU A 69 14.98 -9.91 -6.98
C GLU A 69 13.47 -10.04 -6.71
N PHE A 70 13.06 -9.93 -5.45
CA PHE A 70 11.64 -9.91 -5.12
C PHE A 70 10.97 -8.60 -5.58
N ILE A 71 11.64 -7.46 -5.38
CA ILE A 71 11.15 -6.14 -5.85
C ILE A 71 11.05 -6.13 -7.36
N LYS A 72 12.07 -6.62 -8.09
CA LYS A 72 12.03 -6.82 -9.56
C LYS A 72 10.83 -7.65 -10.01
N LYS A 73 10.52 -8.73 -9.26
CA LYS A 73 9.34 -9.55 -9.55
C LYS A 73 8.05 -8.76 -9.40
N CYS A 74 7.94 -7.90 -8.36
CA CYS A 74 6.79 -7.03 -8.15
C CYS A 74 6.67 -6.00 -9.27
N VAL A 75 7.77 -5.32 -9.62
CA VAL A 75 7.83 -4.34 -10.74
C VAL A 75 7.38 -4.99 -12.06
N ARG A 76 7.89 -6.17 -12.40
CA ARG A 76 7.45 -6.89 -13.61
C ARG A 76 5.95 -7.20 -13.59
N LYS A 77 5.39 -7.57 -12.42
CA LYS A 77 3.95 -7.82 -12.27
C LYS A 77 3.13 -6.55 -12.47
N VAL A 78 3.55 -5.41 -11.89
CA VAL A 78 2.89 -4.12 -12.10
C VAL A 78 2.93 -3.72 -13.58
N ASN A 79 4.09 -3.81 -14.21
CA ASN A 79 4.26 -3.46 -15.63
C ASN A 79 3.38 -4.32 -16.55
N ALA A 80 3.20 -5.61 -16.21
CA ALA A 80 2.30 -6.50 -16.96
C ALA A 80 0.82 -6.09 -16.88
N LEU A 81 0.42 -5.33 -15.85
CA LEU A 81 -0.93 -4.78 -15.71
C LEU A 81 -1.13 -3.53 -16.60
N SER A 82 -0.05 -2.94 -17.12
CA SER A 82 -0.06 -1.74 -17.98
C SER A 82 -0.90 -0.59 -17.40
N PRO A 83 -0.69 -0.18 -16.14
CA PRO A 83 -1.52 0.83 -15.48
C PRO A 83 -1.34 2.22 -16.11
N ASP A 84 -2.35 3.08 -15.94
CA ASP A 84 -2.23 4.48 -16.31
C ASP A 84 -1.35 5.22 -15.28
N ILE A 85 -1.50 4.93 -14.00
CA ILE A 85 -0.69 5.46 -12.90
C ILE A 85 -0.13 4.32 -12.05
N VAL A 86 1.07 4.51 -11.50
CA VAL A 86 1.57 3.75 -10.36
C VAL A 86 1.63 4.65 -9.14
N ALA A 87 1.02 4.19 -8.04
CA ALA A 87 1.01 4.85 -6.74
C ALA A 87 1.86 4.05 -5.74
N LEU A 88 2.87 4.70 -5.18
CA LEU A 88 3.77 4.14 -4.17
C LEU A 88 3.44 4.76 -2.82
N THR A 89 2.90 3.98 -1.89
CA THR A 89 2.35 4.51 -0.63
C THR A 89 3.29 4.32 0.57
N GLY A 90 4.60 4.56 0.35
CA GLY A 90 5.61 4.69 1.40
C GLY A 90 6.23 3.40 1.91
N ASP A 91 7.14 3.55 2.86
CA ASP A 91 7.95 2.51 3.49
C ASP A 91 8.78 1.71 2.45
N PHE A 92 9.66 2.45 1.76
CA PHE A 92 10.54 1.89 0.72
C PHE A 92 11.64 1.00 1.29
N VAL A 93 12.18 1.38 2.46
CA VAL A 93 13.27 0.66 3.13
C VAL A 93 12.90 0.28 4.56
N TYR A 94 13.64 -0.67 5.13
CA TYR A 94 13.49 -1.06 6.52
C TYR A 94 14.87 -1.17 7.21
N GLY A 95 15.05 -0.40 8.28
CA GLY A 95 16.17 -0.50 9.21
C GLY A 95 17.50 0.07 8.75
N SER A 96 17.75 0.27 7.44
CA SER A 96 19.03 0.85 6.96
C SER A 96 18.82 1.69 5.71
N LYS A 97 19.49 2.85 5.68
CA LYS A 97 19.53 3.76 4.52
C LYS A 97 20.30 3.20 3.33
N GLU A 98 21.19 2.22 3.54
CA GLU A 98 21.98 1.60 2.47
C GLU A 98 21.13 1.01 1.34
N PHE A 99 19.87 0.67 1.65
CA PHE A 99 18.93 0.11 0.69
C PHE A 99 18.20 1.16 -0.18
N ILE A 100 18.31 2.46 0.12
CA ILE A 100 17.57 3.53 -0.57
C ILE A 100 17.90 3.57 -2.06
N SER A 101 19.19 3.62 -2.41
CA SER A 101 19.62 3.69 -3.80
C SER A 101 19.18 2.47 -4.60
N SER A 102 19.31 1.28 -3.99
CA SER A 102 18.93 0.03 -4.68
C SER A 102 17.43 -0.13 -4.86
N VAL A 103 16.59 0.30 -3.91
CA VAL A 103 15.12 0.27 -4.11
C VAL A 103 14.69 1.27 -5.18
N ALA A 104 15.27 2.49 -5.17
CA ALA A 104 14.98 3.50 -6.20
C ALA A 104 15.38 3.01 -7.61
N GLU A 105 16.51 2.31 -7.74
CA GLU A 105 16.94 1.69 -8.98
C GLU A 105 15.92 0.65 -9.48
N GLU A 106 15.45 -0.25 -8.62
CA GLU A 106 14.45 -1.23 -9.03
C GLU A 106 13.10 -0.60 -9.40
N LEU A 107 12.69 0.44 -8.66
CA LEU A 107 11.44 1.15 -8.92
C LEU A 107 11.49 2.04 -10.17
N SER A 108 12.69 2.44 -10.64
CA SER A 108 12.84 3.19 -11.89
C SER A 108 12.37 2.42 -13.13
N GLU A 109 12.29 1.10 -13.03
CA GLU A 109 11.79 0.22 -14.10
C GLU A 109 10.24 0.16 -14.16
N LEU A 110 9.52 0.84 -13.24
CA LEU A 110 8.06 0.93 -13.30
C LEU A 110 7.60 1.72 -14.51
N LYS A 111 6.57 1.23 -15.17
CA LYS A 111 5.99 1.83 -16.38
C LYS A 111 4.54 2.21 -16.14
N ALA A 112 4.24 3.48 -16.34
CA ALA A 112 2.88 4.03 -16.26
C ALA A 112 2.70 5.12 -17.31
N LYS A 113 1.51 5.22 -17.91
CA LYS A 113 1.24 6.19 -19.00
C LYS A 113 1.26 7.64 -18.52
N GLU A 114 0.73 7.86 -17.31
CA GLU A 114 0.53 9.20 -16.72
C GLU A 114 1.58 9.52 -15.63
N GLY A 115 2.39 8.52 -15.21
CA GLY A 115 3.48 8.69 -14.27
C GLY A 115 3.44 7.80 -13.03
N VAL A 116 4.54 7.87 -12.29
CA VAL A 116 4.73 7.17 -11.00
C VAL A 116 4.76 8.22 -9.90
N PHE A 117 3.85 8.12 -8.95
CA PHE A 117 3.71 9.04 -7.83
C PHE A 117 3.96 8.29 -6.51
N ALA A 118 4.60 8.97 -5.56
CA ALA A 118 4.97 8.39 -4.29
C ALA A 118 4.63 9.33 -3.13
N VAL A 119 4.38 8.74 -1.97
CA VAL A 119 4.47 9.42 -0.66
C VAL A 119 5.45 8.66 0.21
N LEU A 120 5.95 9.29 1.27
CA LEU A 120 6.86 8.66 2.21
C LEU A 120 6.09 7.95 3.33
N GLY A 121 6.72 6.90 3.89
CA GLY A 121 6.26 6.24 5.09
C GLY A 121 7.15 6.56 6.30
N ASN A 122 6.81 5.97 7.44
CA ASN A 122 7.50 6.27 8.69
C ASN A 122 8.91 5.65 8.81
N HIS A 123 9.26 4.71 7.93
CA HIS A 123 10.61 4.13 7.84
C HIS A 123 11.50 4.83 6.81
N ASP A 124 10.96 5.79 6.05
CA ASP A 124 11.72 6.48 5.01
C ASP A 124 12.48 7.69 5.54
N ASN A 125 13.70 7.88 5.06
CA ASN A 125 14.44 9.12 5.29
C ASN A 125 13.94 10.18 4.29
N LYS A 126 13.36 11.27 4.79
CA LYS A 126 12.69 12.27 3.96
C LYS A 126 13.57 12.79 2.82
N ASP A 127 14.76 13.28 3.13
CA ASP A 127 15.61 13.93 2.13
C ASP A 127 16.27 12.91 1.19
N GLU A 128 16.86 11.86 1.76
CA GLU A 128 17.59 10.84 0.99
C GLU A 128 16.64 10.01 0.11
N THR A 129 15.50 9.58 0.65
CA THR A 129 14.53 8.78 -0.12
C THR A 129 13.87 9.62 -1.20
N THR A 130 13.47 10.87 -0.89
CA THR A 130 12.89 11.79 -1.89
C THR A 130 13.89 12.06 -3.02
N GLY A 131 15.14 12.37 -2.68
CA GLY A 131 16.18 12.61 -3.69
C GLY A 131 16.42 11.41 -4.59
N ALA A 132 16.61 10.23 -4.00
CA ALA A 132 16.85 9.00 -4.76
C ALA A 132 15.68 8.63 -5.69
N LEU A 133 14.44 8.77 -5.25
CA LEU A 133 13.25 8.52 -6.07
C LEU A 133 13.10 9.56 -7.19
N ALA A 134 13.31 10.85 -6.87
CA ALA A 134 13.21 11.93 -7.85
C ALA A 134 14.25 11.81 -8.98
N GLU A 135 15.49 11.42 -8.66
CA GLU A 135 16.54 11.13 -9.65
C GLU A 135 16.15 10.00 -10.62
N LYS A 136 15.25 9.14 -10.20
CA LYS A 136 14.71 8.03 -11.01
C LYS A 136 13.39 8.37 -11.71
N GLY A 137 12.97 9.65 -11.69
CA GLY A 137 11.75 10.11 -12.35
C GLY A 137 10.46 9.77 -11.61
N ILE A 138 10.54 9.37 -10.35
CA ILE A 138 9.38 9.12 -9.48
C ILE A 138 9.06 10.41 -8.72
N ARG A 139 7.83 10.91 -8.89
CA ARG A 139 7.41 12.14 -8.20
C ARG A 139 6.94 11.85 -6.79
N VAL A 140 7.69 12.33 -5.81
CA VAL A 140 7.30 12.25 -4.39
C VAL A 140 6.46 13.46 -4.02
N LEU A 141 5.25 13.22 -3.51
CA LEU A 141 4.30 14.25 -3.08
C LEU A 141 4.36 14.38 -1.55
N ILE A 142 4.66 15.58 -1.07
CA ILE A 142 4.78 15.87 0.36
C ILE A 142 3.94 17.10 0.70
N ASN A 143 2.70 16.90 1.16
CA ASN A 143 1.71 17.95 1.41
C ASN A 143 1.47 18.81 0.17
N GLU A 144 1.37 18.21 -0.98
CA GLU A 144 1.12 18.87 -2.25
C GLU A 144 0.16 18.07 -3.13
N HIS A 145 -0.34 18.70 -4.16
CA HIS A 145 -1.15 18.08 -5.20
C HIS A 145 -0.69 18.51 -6.59
N ILE A 146 -1.09 17.75 -7.58
CA ILE A 146 -0.92 18.06 -8.99
C ILE A 146 -2.22 17.82 -9.74
N PRO A 147 -2.59 18.68 -10.70
CA PRO A 147 -3.65 18.36 -11.64
C PRO A 147 -3.13 17.36 -12.69
N LEU A 148 -3.89 16.32 -12.92
CA LEU A 148 -3.68 15.37 -14.01
C LEU A 148 -4.67 15.68 -15.11
N TYR A 149 -4.19 16.08 -16.29
CA TYR A 149 -5.03 16.51 -17.41
C TYR A 149 -5.22 15.42 -18.46
N ARG A 150 -6.46 15.20 -18.88
CA ARG A 150 -6.82 14.50 -20.12
C ARG A 150 -7.63 15.44 -21.02
N LYS A 151 -6.96 16.16 -21.93
CA LYS A 151 -7.48 17.28 -22.72
C LYS A 151 -7.96 18.42 -21.78
N LYS A 152 -9.27 18.75 -21.79
CA LYS A 152 -9.86 19.79 -20.94
C LYS A 152 -10.31 19.30 -19.55
N ASP A 153 -10.37 17.98 -19.38
CA ASP A 153 -10.80 17.36 -18.13
C ASP A 153 -9.58 17.13 -17.24
N TYR A 154 -9.74 17.23 -15.93
CA TYR A 154 -8.68 16.94 -14.97
C TYR A 154 -9.24 16.41 -13.65
N LEU A 155 -8.38 15.76 -12.92
CA LEU A 155 -8.53 15.38 -11.51
C LEU A 155 -7.23 15.72 -10.78
N PHE A 156 -7.23 15.67 -9.45
CA PHE A 156 -6.03 15.89 -8.66
C PHE A 156 -5.45 14.58 -8.14
N ILE A 157 -4.14 14.43 -8.28
CA ILE A 157 -3.35 13.47 -7.52
C ILE A 157 -2.67 14.25 -6.40
N ALA A 158 -2.96 13.88 -5.16
CA ALA A 158 -2.44 14.55 -3.98
C ALA A 158 -1.63 13.57 -3.12
N GLY A 159 -0.69 14.07 -2.34
CA GLY A 159 0.07 13.28 -1.40
C GLY A 159 0.35 14.05 -0.13
N VAL A 160 0.21 13.39 1.00
CA VAL A 160 0.51 13.94 2.32
C VAL A 160 1.82 13.42 2.86
N ASP A 161 2.47 14.20 3.71
CA ASP A 161 3.59 13.74 4.53
C ASP A 161 3.14 12.66 5.53
N ASP A 162 4.05 11.82 6.01
CA ASP A 162 3.69 10.76 6.95
C ASP A 162 3.09 11.31 8.25
N LEU A 163 2.13 10.56 8.79
CA LEU A 163 1.40 10.96 10.00
C LEU A 163 2.27 10.85 11.26
N TRP A 164 3.22 9.89 11.30
CA TRP A 164 4.04 9.60 12.48
C TRP A 164 5.43 10.21 12.41
N ALA A 165 6.11 10.08 11.27
CA ALA A 165 7.47 10.56 11.07
C ALA A 165 7.57 11.94 10.40
N GLY A 166 6.47 12.40 9.79
CA GLY A 166 6.40 13.65 9.04
C GLY A 166 5.55 14.74 9.72
N LYS A 167 5.12 15.69 8.90
CA LYS A 167 4.22 16.78 9.28
C LYS A 167 3.02 16.80 8.33
N LEU A 168 2.14 15.80 8.48
CA LEU A 168 0.92 15.71 7.68
C LEU A 168 0.10 16.99 7.78
N ASN A 169 -0.16 17.63 6.63
CA ASN A 169 -0.93 18.87 6.52
C ASN A 169 -1.93 18.79 5.35
N ILE A 170 -3.18 18.46 5.66
CA ILE A 170 -4.26 18.33 4.68
C ILE A 170 -4.63 19.69 4.08
N GLU A 171 -4.63 20.74 4.88
CA GLU A 171 -4.99 22.09 4.43
C GLU A 171 -4.03 22.57 3.34
N THR A 172 -2.72 22.47 3.57
CA THR A 172 -1.70 22.78 2.56
C THR A 172 -1.85 21.87 1.33
N THR A 173 -2.08 20.57 1.54
CA THR A 173 -2.21 19.59 0.45
C THR A 173 -3.35 19.95 -0.49
N LEU A 174 -4.48 20.43 0.03
CA LEU A 174 -5.69 20.70 -0.76
C LEU A 174 -5.86 22.19 -1.11
N ASN A 175 -4.95 23.06 -0.65
CA ASN A 175 -5.04 24.50 -0.93
C ASN A 175 -4.93 24.78 -2.44
N GLY A 176 -5.91 25.48 -2.98
CA GLY A 176 -5.98 25.78 -4.42
C GLY A 176 -6.61 24.67 -5.28
N THR A 177 -7.06 23.55 -4.69
CA THR A 177 -7.91 22.60 -5.42
C THR A 177 -9.34 23.12 -5.48
N ASP A 178 -10.06 22.77 -6.55
CA ASP A 178 -11.49 23.02 -6.73
C ASP A 178 -12.34 21.77 -6.42
N ASP A 179 -13.57 21.71 -6.91
CA ASP A 179 -14.50 20.62 -6.71
C ASP A 179 -14.25 19.38 -7.62
N LYS A 180 -13.12 19.36 -8.34
CA LYS A 180 -12.77 18.21 -9.15
C LYS A 180 -12.33 17.03 -8.28
N PRO A 181 -12.49 15.78 -8.78
CA PRO A 181 -12.11 14.59 -8.04
C PRO A 181 -10.67 14.61 -7.56
N LYS A 182 -10.45 14.10 -6.35
CA LYS A 182 -9.17 14.04 -5.68
C LYS A 182 -8.83 12.63 -5.25
N ILE A 183 -7.68 12.15 -5.72
CA ILE A 183 -7.09 10.87 -5.31
C ILE A 183 -5.89 11.21 -4.44
N LEU A 184 -5.92 10.80 -3.18
CA LEU A 184 -4.92 11.15 -2.20
C LEU A 184 -4.10 9.92 -1.81
N LEU A 185 -2.78 10.03 -1.94
CA LEU A 185 -1.82 9.07 -1.43
C LEU A 185 -1.49 9.42 0.01
N CYS A 186 -1.51 8.41 0.86
CA CYS A 186 -1.19 8.52 2.28
C CYS A 186 -0.50 7.22 2.69
N HIS A 187 0.51 7.27 3.56
CA HIS A 187 1.09 6.04 4.06
C HIS A 187 0.22 5.44 5.16
N ASN A 188 -0.02 6.19 6.22
CA ASN A 188 -0.70 5.71 7.42
C ASN A 188 -2.22 5.89 7.30
N PRO A 189 -3.04 4.80 7.39
CA PRO A 189 -4.49 4.86 7.25
C PRO A 189 -5.18 5.63 8.37
N ASP A 190 -4.56 5.82 9.55
CA ASP A 190 -5.11 6.60 10.65
C ASP A 190 -5.33 8.07 10.27
N ALA A 191 -4.66 8.56 9.21
CA ALA A 191 -4.87 9.89 8.66
C ALA A 191 -6.30 10.10 8.14
N ILE A 192 -7.05 9.03 7.87
CA ILE A 192 -8.45 9.12 7.42
C ILE A 192 -9.32 9.92 8.38
N GLU A 193 -9.03 9.90 9.66
CA GLU A 193 -9.79 10.65 10.67
C GLU A 193 -9.72 12.19 10.45
N LYS A 194 -8.66 12.66 9.79
CA LYS A 194 -8.53 14.05 9.36
C LYS A 194 -9.06 14.27 7.94
N ILE A 195 -8.86 13.29 7.06
CA ILE A 195 -9.18 13.38 5.63
C ILE A 195 -10.69 13.30 5.38
N LYS A 196 -11.43 12.45 6.09
CA LYS A 196 -12.86 12.19 5.88
C LYS A 196 -13.79 13.41 6.03
N HIS A 197 -13.28 14.51 6.58
CA HIS A 197 -13.99 15.78 6.70
C HIS A 197 -13.70 16.76 5.55
N THR A 198 -12.97 16.31 4.53
CA THR A 198 -12.61 17.07 3.35
C THR A 198 -13.38 16.60 2.11
N ASN A 199 -13.06 17.17 0.96
CA ASN A 199 -13.63 16.76 -0.34
C ASN A 199 -12.70 15.81 -1.12
N VAL A 200 -11.95 14.95 -0.42
CA VAL A 200 -11.16 13.88 -1.04
C VAL A 200 -12.08 12.70 -1.34
N ASP A 201 -12.04 12.20 -2.58
CA ASP A 201 -12.90 11.10 -3.02
C ASP A 201 -12.31 9.73 -2.71
N PHE A 202 -11.01 9.55 -2.98
CA PHE A 202 -10.34 8.27 -2.80
C PHE A 202 -8.98 8.44 -2.14
N VAL A 203 -8.71 7.61 -1.12
CA VAL A 203 -7.44 7.54 -0.37
C VAL A 203 -6.82 6.18 -0.57
N MET A 204 -5.54 6.15 -0.93
CA MET A 204 -4.72 4.94 -0.97
C MET A 204 -3.72 4.94 0.18
N ALA A 205 -3.78 3.92 1.04
CA ALA A 205 -2.92 3.78 2.22
C ALA A 205 -2.23 2.41 2.30
N GLY A 206 -1.24 2.30 3.16
CA GLY A 206 -0.48 1.09 3.47
C GLY A 206 -0.26 0.92 4.98
N HIS A 207 1.02 0.79 5.41
CA HIS A 207 1.50 0.85 6.80
C HIS A 207 1.18 -0.36 7.68
N THR A 208 -0.04 -0.86 7.66
CA THR A 208 -0.53 -1.87 8.60
C THR A 208 -0.14 -3.30 8.24
N HIS A 209 0.30 -3.56 7.01
CA HIS A 209 0.59 -4.89 6.46
C HIS A 209 -0.57 -5.92 6.58
N GLY A 210 -1.80 -5.45 6.84
CA GLY A 210 -2.89 -6.34 7.22
C GLY A 210 -2.65 -7.06 8.56
N GLY A 211 -1.80 -6.46 9.43
CA GLY A 211 -1.28 -7.07 10.65
C GLY A 211 -0.17 -8.09 10.42
N GLN A 212 0.22 -8.36 9.16
CA GLN A 212 1.26 -9.32 8.73
C GLN A 212 1.00 -10.78 9.14
N VAL A 213 0.40 -11.01 10.31
CA VAL A 213 -0.10 -12.30 10.82
C VAL A 213 -1.58 -12.15 11.13
N CYS A 214 -2.42 -12.88 10.40
CA CYS A 214 -3.87 -12.89 10.56
C CYS A 214 -4.30 -14.29 11.03
N LEU A 215 -4.97 -14.37 12.17
CA LEU A 215 -5.49 -15.66 12.66
C LEU A 215 -6.86 -15.94 12.05
N PRO A 216 -7.13 -17.15 11.57
CA PRO A 216 -8.45 -17.53 11.08
C PRO A 216 -9.53 -17.21 12.12
N LEU A 217 -10.64 -16.62 11.69
CA LEU A 217 -11.80 -16.22 12.51
C LEU A 217 -11.55 -15.12 13.55
N TYR A 218 -10.29 -14.82 13.89
CA TYR A 218 -9.94 -13.80 14.87
C TYR A 218 -9.45 -12.49 14.22
N GLY A 219 -8.76 -12.60 13.08
CA GLY A 219 -8.10 -11.47 12.42
C GLY A 219 -6.68 -11.23 12.93
N PRO A 220 -6.11 -10.05 12.63
CA PRO A 220 -4.76 -9.72 13.05
C PRO A 220 -4.71 -9.37 14.55
N PRO A 221 -3.91 -10.10 15.37
CA PRO A 221 -3.79 -9.82 16.80
C PRO A 221 -3.03 -8.53 17.12
N VAL A 222 -2.17 -8.09 16.19
CA VAL A 222 -1.38 -6.87 16.30
C VAL A 222 -1.50 -6.07 15.01
N VAL A 223 -1.85 -4.80 15.11
CA VAL A 223 -1.88 -3.85 14.00
C VAL A 223 -1.29 -2.54 14.48
N TYR A 224 -0.37 -1.98 13.71
CA TYR A 224 0.24 -0.68 13.99
C TYR A 224 -0.72 0.44 13.56
N SER A 225 -1.74 0.68 14.38
CA SER A 225 -2.76 1.71 14.20
C SER A 225 -3.33 2.11 15.55
N LYS A 226 -3.68 3.38 15.73
CA LYS A 226 -4.38 3.87 16.93
C LYS A 226 -5.80 3.30 17.05
N PHE A 227 -6.35 2.80 15.94
CA PHE A 227 -7.69 2.22 15.86
C PHE A 227 -7.68 0.68 15.85
N GLY A 228 -6.54 0.05 16.23
CA GLY A 228 -6.39 -1.39 16.26
C GLY A 228 -6.62 -2.01 14.87
N ALA A 229 -7.41 -3.08 14.81
CA ALA A 229 -7.66 -3.80 13.56
C ALA A 229 -8.68 -3.11 12.62
N ARG A 230 -9.27 -1.96 13.00
CA ARG A 230 -10.30 -1.30 12.20
C ARG A 230 -9.85 -1.03 10.77
N TYR A 231 -8.64 -0.52 10.59
CA TYR A 231 -8.07 -0.18 9.29
C TYR A 231 -6.90 -1.11 8.90
N ALA A 232 -7.01 -2.40 9.25
CA ALA A 232 -5.92 -3.34 9.00
C ALA A 232 -5.65 -3.59 7.52
N SER A 233 -6.68 -3.77 6.69
CA SER A 233 -6.56 -3.87 5.23
C SER A 233 -7.93 -3.90 4.56
N GLY A 234 -8.00 -3.51 3.29
CA GLY A 234 -9.20 -3.59 2.47
C GLY A 234 -9.85 -2.23 2.21
N LEU A 235 -11.11 -2.26 1.78
CA LEU A 235 -11.89 -1.10 1.38
C LEU A 235 -12.74 -0.59 2.54
N PHE A 236 -12.70 0.72 2.77
CA PHE A 236 -13.45 1.42 3.82
C PHE A 236 -14.21 2.60 3.22
N HIS A 237 -15.38 2.86 3.77
CA HIS A 237 -16.19 4.03 3.46
C HIS A 237 -16.27 4.92 4.70
N GLU A 238 -15.64 6.08 4.64
CA GLU A 238 -15.57 7.03 5.76
C GLU A 238 -16.21 8.36 5.31
N GLY A 239 -17.51 8.48 5.57
CA GLY A 239 -18.32 9.57 5.03
C GLY A 239 -18.43 9.49 3.52
N LYS A 240 -17.99 10.54 2.81
CA LYS A 240 -17.94 10.59 1.34
C LYS A 240 -16.63 10.04 0.77
N THR A 241 -15.64 9.82 1.61
CA THR A 241 -14.30 9.37 1.22
C THR A 241 -14.24 7.84 1.20
N ILE A 242 -13.74 7.29 0.11
CA ILE A 242 -13.38 5.87 0.01
C ILE A 242 -11.90 5.75 0.36
N MET A 243 -11.54 4.80 1.22
CA MET A 243 -10.13 4.49 1.53
C MET A 243 -9.85 3.02 1.25
N TYR A 244 -8.72 2.75 0.62
CA TYR A 244 -8.17 1.41 0.52
C TYR A 244 -6.86 1.29 1.27
N VAL A 245 -6.75 0.26 2.13
CA VAL A 245 -5.53 -0.05 2.88
C VAL A 245 -4.90 -1.30 2.30
N ASN A 246 -3.74 -1.13 1.66
CA ASN A 246 -2.97 -2.20 1.03
C ASN A 246 -2.14 -2.95 2.08
N LYS A 247 -1.98 -4.27 1.91
CA LYS A 247 -1.18 -5.11 2.82
C LYS A 247 0.32 -4.99 2.62
N GLY A 248 0.77 -4.20 1.63
CA GLY A 248 2.18 -4.08 1.29
C GLY A 248 2.78 -5.34 0.69
N ILE A 249 3.97 -5.21 0.13
CA ILE A 249 4.71 -6.34 -0.48
C ILE A 249 5.84 -6.87 0.41
N GLY A 250 6.39 -6.04 1.28
CA GLY A 250 7.52 -6.36 2.16
C GLY A 250 7.10 -7.04 3.47
N VAL A 251 8.01 -7.06 4.40
CA VAL A 251 7.82 -7.50 5.78
C VAL A 251 8.49 -6.51 6.74
N SER A 252 7.90 -6.31 7.91
CA SER A 252 8.48 -5.53 8.99
C SER A 252 8.73 -6.40 10.22
N ASN A 253 9.69 -6.02 11.07
CA ASN A 253 10.11 -6.73 12.28
C ASN A 253 10.55 -8.17 12.06
N PHE A 254 9.66 -9.06 11.60
CA PHE A 254 9.94 -10.47 11.35
C PHE A 254 9.59 -10.84 9.91
N PRO A 255 10.39 -11.74 9.27
CA PRO A 255 10.15 -12.15 7.89
C PRO A 255 9.03 -13.21 7.80
N ILE A 256 7.85 -12.88 8.35
CA ILE A 256 6.72 -13.78 8.48
C ILE A 256 5.48 -13.12 7.90
N ARG A 257 4.71 -13.87 7.11
CA ARG A 257 3.33 -13.55 6.77
C ARG A 257 2.45 -14.77 6.96
N PHE A 258 1.25 -14.57 7.51
CA PHE A 258 0.28 -15.64 7.70
C PHE A 258 -1.14 -15.12 7.48
N PHE A 259 -1.84 -15.61 6.46
CA PHE A 259 -3.11 -15.11 5.94
C PHE A 259 -3.09 -13.60 5.61
N ALA A 260 -1.91 -13.06 5.30
CA ALA A 260 -1.68 -11.67 4.94
C ALA A 260 -0.68 -11.58 3.77
N ARG A 261 -1.00 -12.23 2.64
CA ARG A 261 -0.14 -12.30 1.45
C ARG A 261 0.29 -10.93 0.97
N PRO A 262 1.53 -10.78 0.46
CA PRO A 262 1.97 -9.58 -0.24
C PRO A 262 0.98 -9.19 -1.34
N GLU A 263 0.66 -7.90 -1.43
CA GLU A 263 -0.44 -7.43 -2.27
C GLU A 263 0.00 -6.35 -3.25
N ILE A 264 -0.38 -6.52 -4.52
CA ILE A 264 -0.41 -5.48 -5.55
C ILE A 264 -1.87 -5.24 -5.88
N THR A 265 -2.33 -3.99 -5.80
CA THR A 265 -3.72 -3.67 -6.10
C THR A 265 -3.83 -2.85 -7.37
N LEU A 266 -4.69 -3.26 -8.30
CA LEU A 266 -5.06 -2.50 -9.48
C LEU A 266 -6.46 -1.94 -9.28
N PHE A 267 -6.56 -0.63 -9.18
CA PHE A 267 -7.84 0.08 -9.14
C PHE A 267 -8.29 0.44 -10.54
N THR A 268 -9.60 0.39 -10.77
CA THR A 268 -10.25 0.94 -11.96
C THR A 268 -11.25 2.00 -11.52
N LEU A 269 -11.05 3.23 -11.95
CA LEU A 269 -11.96 4.33 -11.62
C LEU A 269 -13.25 4.23 -12.43
N GLN A 270 -14.38 4.39 -11.77
CA GLN A 270 -15.71 4.41 -12.36
C GLN A 270 -16.46 5.65 -11.91
N ASN A 271 -17.32 6.18 -12.76
CA ASN A 271 -18.17 7.30 -12.38
C ASN A 271 -19.35 6.81 -11.53
N SER A 272 -19.51 7.39 -10.36
CA SER A 272 -20.72 7.22 -9.56
C SER A 272 -21.76 8.25 -10.00
N LEU A 273 -22.84 7.82 -10.65
CA LEU A 273 -23.96 8.69 -11.04
C LEU A 273 -24.88 9.09 -9.88
N GLN A 274 -24.64 8.56 -8.68
CA GLN A 274 -25.41 8.90 -7.48
C GLN A 274 -24.48 9.35 -6.36
N PRO A 275 -24.83 10.41 -5.61
CA PRO A 275 -24.14 10.73 -4.36
C PRO A 275 -24.35 9.54 -3.40
N VAL A 276 -23.25 9.09 -2.82
CA VAL A 276 -23.27 8.07 -1.76
C VAL A 276 -23.82 8.67 -0.47
#